data_86baa68d8b4ef9fd8734eae0b9f42b08
#
_entry.id   86baa68d8b4ef9fd8734eae0b9f42b08
#
_cell.length_a   1.000
_cell.length_b   1.000
_cell.length_c   1.000
_cell.angle_alpha   90.00
_cell.angle_beta   90.00
_cell.angle_gamma   90.00
#
_symmetry.space_group_name_H-M   'P 1'
#
loop_
_entity.id
_entity.type
_entity.pdbx_description
1 polymer ?
#
loop_
_entity_poly.entity_id
_entity_poly.type
_entity_poly.pdbx_seq_one_letter_code
_entity_poly.pdbx_strand_id
1 'polypeptide(L)'
;MKKLLRGGFVVTPRGSRRADVLLDGEKIAQVGHISPAEAKSAEVTDVSGCYLFPGFIDAHTHFDLDVCNTTTADDFASGTRSAIRGGTTTIIDFACPNKGETLAYGLDLWHKKADGKCSCDYGFHMTIDDWNEGIEGELDDMFAAGITSFKMYLTYPAMMIGDGAVYSALKALKKRGGIAGVHCENAGVIDARIAELKAAGRAADVSAHPEARPDYLEAEAVARLLRIAEAADAPVVIVHLTNREALDEVAFARARGQRVYVETCPQYL
;
A
#
# COMPACT_ATOMS: atom_id res chain seq x y z
N MET A 1 -28.01 -7.41 15.03
CA MET A 1 -29.22 -7.36 14.15
C MET A 1 -28.88 -8.12 12.88
N LYS A 2 -29.71 -9.08 12.48
CA LYS A 2 -29.44 -9.86 11.26
C LYS A 2 -29.94 -9.10 10.02
N LYS A 3 -29.16 -9.15 8.95
CA LYS A 3 -29.54 -8.64 7.62
C LYS A 3 -29.36 -9.74 6.59
N LEU A 4 -30.30 -9.84 5.66
CA LEU A 4 -30.25 -10.78 4.55
C LEU A 4 -30.19 -10.02 3.22
N LEU A 5 -29.09 -10.15 2.51
CA LEU A 5 -28.95 -9.70 1.12
C LEU A 5 -29.41 -10.84 0.21
N ARG A 6 -30.52 -10.65 -0.53
CA ARG A 6 -31.18 -11.71 -1.26
C ARG A 6 -31.04 -11.54 -2.77
N GLY A 7 -30.69 -12.63 -3.47
CA GLY A 7 -30.78 -12.74 -4.92
C GLY A 7 -29.66 -12.15 -5.73
N GLY A 8 -28.56 -11.70 -5.09
CA GLY A 8 -27.39 -11.12 -5.77
C GLY A 8 -26.42 -12.15 -6.36
N PHE A 9 -25.41 -11.66 -7.07
CA PHE A 9 -24.28 -12.42 -7.56
C PHE A 9 -23.09 -12.23 -6.63
N VAL A 10 -22.82 -13.20 -5.76
CA VAL A 10 -21.67 -13.16 -4.84
C VAL A 10 -20.39 -13.43 -5.61
N VAL A 11 -19.46 -12.49 -5.52
CA VAL A 11 -18.14 -12.55 -6.19
C VAL A 11 -17.11 -13.13 -5.23
N THR A 12 -16.36 -14.09 -5.72
CA THR A 12 -15.26 -14.76 -5.01
C THR A 12 -14.05 -14.91 -5.93
N PRO A 13 -12.85 -15.25 -5.43
CA PRO A 13 -11.69 -15.52 -6.27
C PRO A 13 -11.90 -16.65 -7.29
N ARG A 14 -12.93 -17.48 -7.10
CA ARG A 14 -13.30 -18.59 -8.00
C ARG A 14 -14.37 -18.22 -9.03
N GLY A 15 -14.79 -16.96 -9.07
CA GLY A 15 -15.86 -16.45 -9.93
C GLY A 15 -17.09 -16.00 -9.16
N SER A 16 -18.13 -15.61 -9.89
CA SER A 16 -19.40 -15.13 -9.32
C SER A 16 -20.49 -16.20 -9.43
N ARG A 17 -21.35 -16.28 -8.41
CA ARG A 17 -22.52 -17.17 -8.43
C ARG A 17 -23.70 -16.49 -7.74
N ARG A 18 -24.92 -16.80 -8.17
CA ARG A 18 -26.13 -16.35 -7.50
C ARG A 18 -26.24 -17.01 -6.11
N ALA A 19 -26.33 -16.19 -5.07
CA ALA A 19 -26.47 -16.63 -3.69
C ALA A 19 -27.02 -15.52 -2.82
N ASP A 20 -27.60 -15.89 -1.67
CA ASP A 20 -27.94 -14.98 -0.61
C ASP A 20 -26.78 -14.83 0.39
N VAL A 21 -26.71 -13.69 1.09
CA VAL A 21 -25.75 -13.45 2.15
C VAL A 21 -26.48 -13.06 3.42
N LEU A 22 -26.29 -13.85 4.48
CA LEU A 22 -26.82 -13.54 5.82
C LEU A 22 -25.69 -12.90 6.65
N LEU A 23 -25.95 -11.70 7.12
CA LEU A 23 -25.11 -10.98 8.06
C LEU A 23 -25.69 -11.10 9.47
N ASP A 24 -24.84 -11.30 10.48
CA ASP A 24 -25.21 -11.24 11.90
C ASP A 24 -24.25 -10.29 12.62
N GLY A 25 -24.73 -9.09 12.92
CA GLY A 25 -23.89 -7.98 13.36
C GLY A 25 -22.86 -7.63 12.29
N GLU A 26 -21.58 -7.71 12.64
CA GLU A 26 -20.45 -7.36 11.80
C GLU A 26 -19.89 -8.55 10.99
N LYS A 27 -20.51 -9.73 11.08
CA LYS A 27 -19.98 -10.96 10.47
C LYS A 27 -20.87 -11.48 9.36
N ILE A 28 -20.26 -12.04 8.32
CA ILE A 28 -20.93 -12.87 7.32
C ILE A 28 -21.21 -14.22 7.99
N ALA A 29 -22.48 -14.47 8.34
CA ALA A 29 -22.87 -15.69 9.04
C ALA A 29 -23.02 -16.86 8.04
N GLN A 30 -23.56 -16.59 6.82
CA GLN A 30 -23.79 -17.63 5.82
C GLN A 30 -23.82 -17.04 4.41
N VAL A 31 -23.34 -17.81 3.45
CA VAL A 31 -23.42 -17.49 2.01
C VAL A 31 -23.96 -18.72 1.26
N GLY A 32 -25.10 -18.57 0.60
CA GLY A 32 -25.74 -19.67 -0.14
C GLY A 32 -27.24 -19.53 -0.17
N HIS A 33 -27.92 -20.68 -0.11
CA HIS A 33 -29.37 -20.70 0.08
C HIS A 33 -29.69 -20.49 1.56
N ILE A 34 -30.47 -19.46 1.88
CA ILE A 34 -30.92 -19.14 3.24
C ILE A 34 -32.40 -19.48 3.37
N SER A 35 -32.72 -20.42 4.23
CA SER A 35 -34.08 -20.84 4.46
C SER A 35 -34.95 -19.74 5.10
N PRO A 36 -36.29 -19.76 4.93
CA PRO A 36 -37.18 -18.82 5.57
C PRO A 36 -37.07 -18.84 7.12
N ALA A 37 -36.74 -19.99 7.72
CA ALA A 37 -36.52 -20.10 9.16
C ALA A 37 -35.28 -19.35 9.63
N GLU A 38 -34.18 -19.45 8.90
CA GLU A 38 -32.93 -18.74 9.17
C GLU A 38 -33.07 -17.22 8.96
N ALA A 39 -33.88 -16.82 7.98
CA ALA A 39 -34.17 -15.43 7.65
C ALA A 39 -35.26 -14.79 8.56
N LYS A 40 -35.94 -15.55 9.41
CA LYS A 40 -37.17 -15.13 10.14
C LYS A 40 -37.00 -13.83 10.94
N SER A 41 -35.80 -13.51 11.40
CA SER A 41 -35.50 -12.30 12.19
C SER A 41 -34.60 -11.32 11.48
N ALA A 42 -34.32 -11.54 10.19
CA ALA A 42 -33.42 -10.70 9.42
C ALA A 42 -34.19 -9.61 8.65
N GLU A 43 -33.64 -8.40 8.64
CA GLU A 43 -34.05 -7.37 7.69
C GLU A 43 -33.59 -7.82 6.26
N VAL A 44 -34.54 -7.92 5.34
CA VAL A 44 -34.28 -8.42 3.98
C VAL A 44 -34.10 -7.24 3.04
N THR A 45 -32.96 -7.22 2.34
CA THR A 45 -32.68 -6.32 1.23
C THR A 45 -32.61 -7.13 -0.07
N ASP A 46 -33.46 -6.79 -1.03
CA ASP A 46 -33.39 -7.35 -2.38
C ASP A 46 -32.20 -6.73 -3.14
N VAL A 47 -31.25 -7.56 -3.52
CA VAL A 47 -30.06 -7.19 -4.29
C VAL A 47 -30.01 -7.96 -5.62
N SER A 48 -31.19 -8.35 -6.14
CA SER A 48 -31.30 -9.01 -7.45
C SER A 48 -30.70 -8.14 -8.54
N GLY A 49 -29.85 -8.74 -9.39
CA GLY A 49 -29.13 -8.02 -10.44
C GLY A 49 -27.87 -7.30 -10.00
N CYS A 50 -27.57 -7.26 -8.69
CA CYS A 50 -26.34 -6.67 -8.16
C CYS A 50 -25.23 -7.72 -7.98
N TYR A 51 -23.98 -7.30 -8.16
CA TYR A 51 -22.82 -8.05 -7.69
C TYR A 51 -22.53 -7.68 -6.23
N LEU A 52 -22.31 -8.71 -5.40
CA LEU A 52 -21.95 -8.58 -4.01
C LEU A 52 -20.46 -8.90 -3.86
N PHE A 53 -19.69 -7.92 -3.48
CA PHE A 53 -18.27 -8.05 -3.17
C PHE A 53 -18.07 -7.98 -1.65
N PRO A 54 -17.00 -8.61 -1.10
CA PRO A 54 -16.46 -8.17 0.18
C PRO A 54 -16.09 -6.69 0.08
N GLY A 55 -16.08 -5.99 1.21
CA GLY A 55 -15.54 -4.64 1.24
C GLY A 55 -14.10 -4.61 0.69
N PHE A 56 -13.78 -3.62 -0.13
CA PHE A 56 -12.44 -3.49 -0.69
C PHE A 56 -11.45 -3.05 0.39
N ILE A 57 -10.19 -3.45 0.18
CA ILE A 57 -9.04 -3.01 0.99
C ILE A 57 -8.18 -2.13 0.10
N ASP A 58 -8.00 -0.87 0.49
CA ASP A 58 -7.01 0.01 -0.12
C ASP A 58 -5.73 -0.05 0.71
N ALA A 59 -4.73 -0.75 0.19
CA ALA A 59 -3.48 -0.99 0.90
C ALA A 59 -2.40 0.08 0.61
N HIS A 60 -2.78 1.22 0.01
CA HIS A 60 -1.82 2.28 -0.29
C HIS A 60 -2.49 3.66 -0.23
N THR A 61 -2.57 4.22 0.96
CA THR A 61 -3.12 5.57 1.18
C THR A 61 -2.11 6.46 1.88
N HIS A 62 -2.25 7.77 1.70
CA HIS A 62 -1.43 8.79 2.34
C HIS A 62 -2.33 9.92 2.83
N PHE A 63 -2.94 9.73 4.00
CA PHE A 63 -3.77 10.75 4.63
C PHE A 63 -2.96 11.57 5.64
N ASP A 64 -3.25 12.87 5.69
CA ASP A 64 -2.63 13.80 6.65
C ASP A 64 -1.09 13.70 6.66
N LEU A 65 -0.50 13.48 5.46
CA LEU A 65 0.93 13.32 5.27
C LEU A 65 1.54 14.67 4.88
N ASP A 66 2.51 15.13 5.69
CA ASP A 66 3.35 16.27 5.35
C ASP A 66 4.43 15.84 4.36
N VAL A 67 4.39 16.38 3.15
CA VAL A 67 5.31 16.06 2.05
C VAL A 67 5.47 17.24 1.10
N CYS A 68 6.68 17.45 0.56
CA CYS A 68 6.96 18.49 -0.43
C CYS A 68 6.53 19.92 0.03
N ASN A 69 6.71 20.26 1.29
CA ASN A 69 6.29 21.51 1.92
C ASN A 69 4.78 21.79 1.87
N THR A 70 3.97 20.75 1.82
CA THR A 70 2.51 20.79 1.90
C THR A 70 2.01 19.57 2.67
N THR A 71 0.71 19.52 2.91
CA THR A 71 0.05 18.33 3.49
C THR A 71 -0.92 17.76 2.48
N THR A 72 -1.08 16.44 2.44
CA THR A 72 -2.09 15.79 1.57
C THR A 72 -3.49 16.34 1.88
N ALA A 73 -4.33 16.47 0.83
CA ALA A 73 -5.61 17.16 0.93
C ALA A 73 -6.62 16.47 1.86
N ASP A 74 -6.57 15.15 1.95
CA ASP A 74 -7.42 14.36 2.83
C ASP A 74 -6.73 14.03 4.15
N ASP A 75 -7.45 14.22 5.24
CA ASP A 75 -7.15 13.63 6.54
C ASP A 75 -7.84 12.26 6.70
N PHE A 76 -7.62 11.58 7.83
CA PHE A 76 -8.23 10.28 8.08
C PHE A 76 -9.76 10.33 8.14
N ALA A 77 -10.36 11.45 8.53
CA ALA A 77 -11.82 11.58 8.59
C ALA A 77 -12.43 11.74 7.19
N SER A 78 -11.86 12.62 6.36
CA SER A 78 -12.37 12.88 5.00
C SER A 78 -12.05 11.72 4.05
N GLY A 79 -10.81 11.23 4.07
CA GLY A 79 -10.34 10.16 3.20
C GLY A 79 -11.07 8.84 3.45
N THR A 80 -11.22 8.40 4.70
CA THR A 80 -11.94 7.16 5.02
C THR A 80 -13.44 7.26 4.75
N ARG A 81 -14.03 8.46 4.88
CA ARG A 81 -15.43 8.69 4.47
C ARG A 81 -15.60 8.55 2.96
N SER A 82 -14.64 9.03 2.16
CA SER A 82 -14.63 8.83 0.72
C SER A 82 -14.43 7.36 0.35
N ALA A 83 -13.50 6.67 1.05
CA ALA A 83 -13.24 5.24 0.87
C ALA A 83 -14.52 4.39 1.06
N ILE A 84 -15.25 4.58 2.16
CA ILE A 84 -16.52 3.87 2.42
C ILE A 84 -17.56 4.12 1.33
N ARG A 85 -17.65 5.35 0.81
CA ARG A 85 -18.57 5.66 -0.29
C ARG A 85 -18.22 4.93 -1.58
N GLY A 86 -16.93 4.64 -1.81
CA GLY A 86 -16.44 3.81 -2.91
C GLY A 86 -16.53 2.30 -2.68
N GLY A 87 -16.93 1.86 -1.47
CA GLY A 87 -17.00 0.44 -1.11
C GLY A 87 -15.71 -0.11 -0.48
N THR A 88 -14.72 0.73 -0.20
CA THR A 88 -13.51 0.37 0.55
C THR A 88 -13.81 0.41 2.03
N THR A 89 -13.67 -0.71 2.71
CA THR A 89 -14.01 -0.89 4.13
C THR A 89 -12.79 -1.00 5.04
N THR A 90 -11.61 -1.06 4.46
CA THR A 90 -10.33 -1.10 5.17
C THR A 90 -9.29 -0.33 4.37
N ILE A 91 -8.51 0.49 5.04
CA ILE A 91 -7.36 1.15 4.46
C ILE A 91 -6.08 0.73 5.18
N ILE A 92 -4.94 0.75 4.47
CA ILE A 92 -3.63 0.63 5.10
C ILE A 92 -2.80 1.84 4.68
N ASP A 93 -2.57 2.73 5.64
CA ASP A 93 -1.82 3.97 5.43
C ASP A 93 -0.34 3.79 5.78
N PHE A 94 0.49 4.78 5.53
CA PHE A 94 1.92 4.73 5.81
C PHE A 94 2.27 5.62 6.99
N ALA A 95 2.66 5.01 8.12
CA ALA A 95 3.30 5.73 9.21
C ALA A 95 4.71 6.13 8.78
N CYS A 96 4.94 7.43 8.64
CA CYS A 96 6.18 8.00 8.11
C CYS A 96 6.88 8.85 9.18
N PRO A 97 7.75 8.26 10.02
CA PRO A 97 8.69 9.06 10.83
C PRO A 97 9.64 9.83 9.91
N ASN A 98 10.23 10.89 10.41
CA ASN A 98 11.32 11.56 9.71
C ASN A 98 12.67 10.91 10.06
N LYS A 99 13.68 11.14 9.23
CA LYS A 99 15.05 10.69 9.54
C LYS A 99 15.50 11.14 10.94
N GLY A 100 16.01 10.17 11.70
CA GLY A 100 16.44 10.39 13.08
C GLY A 100 15.33 10.25 14.14
N GLU A 101 14.08 10.05 13.72
CA GLU A 101 12.99 9.68 14.64
C GLU A 101 12.91 8.15 14.75
N THR A 102 12.26 7.66 15.80
CA THR A 102 12.05 6.23 16.05
C THR A 102 10.81 5.73 15.31
N LEU A 103 10.78 4.42 14.99
CA LEU A 103 9.59 3.79 14.42
C LEU A 103 8.39 3.88 15.38
N ALA A 104 8.65 3.71 16.68
CA ALA A 104 7.63 3.83 17.72
C ALA A 104 7.00 5.24 17.74
N TYR A 105 7.81 6.30 17.62
CA TYR A 105 7.29 7.66 17.52
C TYR A 105 6.42 7.86 16.28
N GLY A 106 6.87 7.35 15.12
CA GLY A 106 6.08 7.41 13.88
C GLY A 106 4.74 6.70 14.00
N LEU A 107 4.71 5.51 14.60
CA LEU A 107 3.49 4.75 14.82
C LEU A 107 2.51 5.50 15.75
N ASP A 108 3.01 6.02 16.87
CA ASP A 108 2.21 6.82 17.82
C ASP A 108 1.61 8.07 17.17
N LEU A 109 2.39 8.74 16.30
CA LEU A 109 1.92 9.91 15.56
C LEU A 109 0.77 9.56 14.63
N TRP A 110 0.87 8.45 13.88
CA TRP A 110 -0.18 8.00 12.96
C TRP A 110 -1.44 7.54 13.71
N HIS A 111 -1.29 6.87 14.84
CA HIS A 111 -2.42 6.58 15.72
C HIS A 111 -3.14 7.87 16.17
N LYS A 112 -2.44 8.91 16.59
CA LYS A 112 -3.05 10.21 16.95
C LYS A 112 -3.79 10.88 15.79
N LYS A 113 -3.33 10.65 14.55
CA LYS A 113 -4.00 11.14 13.34
C LYS A 113 -5.27 10.34 13.00
N ALA A 114 -5.29 9.02 13.26
CA ALA A 114 -6.32 8.09 12.81
C ALA A 114 -7.36 7.73 13.89
N ASP A 115 -6.94 7.54 15.15
CA ASP A 115 -7.77 6.97 16.21
C ASP A 115 -9.02 7.82 16.46
N GLY A 116 -10.19 7.14 16.40
CA GLY A 116 -11.48 7.76 16.59
C GLY A 116 -11.97 8.66 15.45
N LYS A 117 -11.23 8.77 14.34
CA LYS A 117 -11.59 9.61 13.18
C LYS A 117 -11.97 8.81 11.95
N CYS A 118 -11.49 7.57 11.83
CA CYS A 118 -11.74 6.73 10.66
C CYS A 118 -13.19 6.27 10.57
N SER A 119 -13.75 6.28 9.36
CA SER A 119 -15.08 5.74 9.04
C SER A 119 -15.03 4.27 8.60
N CYS A 120 -13.84 3.70 8.41
CA CYS A 120 -13.61 2.28 8.09
C CYS A 120 -12.49 1.72 8.97
N ASP A 121 -12.24 0.44 8.87
CA ASP A 121 -11.08 -0.19 9.51
C ASP A 121 -9.79 0.37 8.91
N TYR A 122 -8.74 0.42 9.71
CA TYR A 122 -7.44 0.90 9.25
C TYR A 122 -6.28 0.10 9.85
N GLY A 123 -5.17 0.12 9.15
CA GLY A 123 -3.86 -0.38 9.58
C GLY A 123 -2.75 0.49 9.03
N PHE A 124 -1.50 0.12 9.36
CA PHE A 124 -0.36 0.88 8.90
C PHE A 124 0.73 -0.01 8.32
N HIS A 125 1.38 0.49 7.27
CA HIS A 125 2.74 0.15 6.90
C HIS A 125 3.68 1.08 7.66
N MET A 126 4.87 0.61 8.05
CA MET A 126 5.88 1.47 8.67
C MET A 126 6.94 1.86 7.64
N THR A 127 7.18 3.15 7.47
CA THR A 127 8.26 3.65 6.62
C THR A 127 9.61 3.51 7.34
N ILE A 128 10.61 3.01 6.61
CA ILE A 128 12.02 2.95 7.00
C ILE A 128 12.77 3.94 6.11
N ASP A 129 13.00 5.12 6.61
CA ASP A 129 13.73 6.22 5.94
C ASP A 129 15.15 6.43 6.50
N ASP A 130 15.52 5.68 7.53
CA ASP A 130 16.86 5.53 8.06
C ASP A 130 17.13 4.06 8.40
N TRP A 131 18.40 3.65 8.44
CA TRP A 131 18.78 2.30 8.82
C TRP A 131 20.04 2.31 9.69
N ASN A 132 19.86 1.92 10.92
CA ASN A 132 20.91 1.81 11.94
C ASN A 132 20.53 0.75 12.98
N GLU A 133 21.40 0.48 13.95
CA GLU A 133 21.17 -0.53 15.00
C GLU A 133 19.93 -0.21 15.85
N GLY A 134 19.59 1.06 16.05
CA GLY A 134 18.40 1.48 16.78
C GLY A 134 17.13 1.09 16.03
N ILE A 135 17.04 1.45 14.75
CA ILE A 135 15.89 1.12 13.89
C ILE A 135 15.72 -0.41 13.75
N GLU A 136 16.82 -1.16 13.56
CA GLU A 136 16.73 -2.62 13.52
C GLU A 136 16.21 -3.20 14.84
N GLY A 137 16.63 -2.63 15.98
CA GLY A 137 16.19 -3.03 17.32
C GLY A 137 14.69 -2.83 17.57
N GLU A 138 14.07 -1.81 16.94
CA GLU A 138 12.65 -1.52 17.09
C GLU A 138 11.74 -2.44 16.26
N LEU A 139 12.28 -3.22 15.32
CA LEU A 139 11.44 -4.07 14.47
C LEU A 139 10.58 -5.07 15.25
N ASP A 140 11.12 -5.67 16.31
CA ASP A 140 10.37 -6.65 17.12
C ASP A 140 9.17 -5.98 17.81
N ASP A 141 9.30 -4.74 18.25
CA ASP A 141 8.20 -3.97 18.83
C ASP A 141 7.14 -3.61 17.75
N MET A 142 7.57 -3.29 16.52
CA MET A 142 6.64 -3.07 15.41
C MET A 142 5.83 -4.34 15.10
N PHE A 143 6.49 -5.49 15.04
CA PHE A 143 5.79 -6.78 14.86
C PHE A 143 4.83 -7.09 16.01
N ALA A 144 5.21 -6.82 17.26
CA ALA A 144 4.34 -6.97 18.42
C ALA A 144 3.12 -6.04 18.37
N ALA A 145 3.27 -4.84 17.79
CA ALA A 145 2.19 -3.90 17.53
C ALA A 145 1.31 -4.26 16.30
N GLY A 146 1.63 -5.38 15.62
CA GLY A 146 0.87 -5.85 14.43
C GLY A 146 1.36 -5.28 13.09
N ILE A 147 2.42 -4.49 13.09
CA ILE A 147 3.02 -3.95 11.84
C ILE A 147 3.95 -5.03 11.26
N THR A 148 3.55 -5.60 10.13
CA THR A 148 4.29 -6.69 9.45
C THR A 148 4.75 -6.31 8.05
N SER A 149 4.37 -5.14 7.58
CA SER A 149 4.72 -4.60 6.28
C SER A 149 5.34 -3.21 6.41
N PHE A 150 6.35 -2.97 5.60
CA PHE A 150 7.21 -1.80 5.70
C PHE A 150 7.33 -1.11 4.34
N LYS A 151 7.77 0.17 4.34
CA LYS A 151 7.99 0.94 3.13
C LYS A 151 9.40 1.48 3.11
N MET A 152 10.06 1.40 1.95
CA MET A 152 11.36 2.03 1.69
C MET A 152 11.31 2.82 0.38
N TYR A 153 12.25 3.73 0.21
CA TYR A 153 12.34 4.61 -0.94
C TYR A 153 13.75 4.55 -1.54
N LEU A 154 13.85 4.53 -2.86
CA LEU A 154 15.12 4.67 -3.61
C LEU A 154 15.28 6.06 -4.21
N THR A 155 14.34 6.95 -3.96
CA THR A 155 14.37 8.37 -4.33
C THR A 155 13.84 9.24 -3.18
N TYR A 156 13.83 10.55 -3.35
CA TYR A 156 13.50 11.56 -2.33
C TYR A 156 14.53 11.61 -1.19
N PRO A 157 15.46 12.59 -1.19
CA PRO A 157 16.57 12.66 -0.22
C PRO A 157 16.17 12.57 1.24
N ALA A 158 14.97 13.07 1.58
CA ALA A 158 14.44 13.01 2.94
C ALA A 158 14.04 11.60 3.39
N MET A 159 13.72 10.71 2.44
CA MET A 159 13.13 9.38 2.73
C MET A 159 13.98 8.21 2.23
N MET A 160 14.86 8.42 1.24
CA MET A 160 15.61 7.34 0.62
C MET A 160 16.72 6.81 1.53
N ILE A 161 16.96 5.51 1.42
CA ILE A 161 18.10 4.82 2.04
C ILE A 161 18.98 4.15 0.96
N GLY A 162 20.25 3.96 1.27
CA GLY A 162 21.21 3.37 0.33
C GLY A 162 21.05 1.85 0.17
N ASP A 163 21.61 1.30 -0.92
CA ASP A 163 21.48 -0.11 -1.29
C ASP A 163 21.91 -1.08 -0.18
N GLY A 164 22.97 -0.77 0.58
CA GLY A 164 23.44 -1.58 1.72
C GLY A 164 22.41 -1.59 2.86
N ALA A 165 21.76 -0.46 3.13
CA ALA A 165 20.69 -0.34 4.11
C ALA A 165 19.44 -1.12 3.66
N VAL A 166 19.04 -1.00 2.39
CA VAL A 166 17.94 -1.80 1.81
C VAL A 166 18.22 -3.29 1.96
N TYR A 167 19.42 -3.74 1.62
CA TYR A 167 19.81 -5.15 1.77
C TYR A 167 19.67 -5.63 3.21
N SER A 168 20.20 -4.87 4.19
CA SER A 168 20.16 -5.21 5.60
C SER A 168 18.73 -5.22 6.15
N ALA A 169 17.92 -4.20 5.79
CA ALA A 169 16.52 -4.10 6.16
C ALA A 169 15.72 -5.31 5.62
N LEU A 170 15.87 -5.65 4.35
CA LEU A 170 15.19 -6.81 3.74
C LEU A 170 15.53 -8.13 4.47
N LYS A 171 16.79 -8.34 4.86
CA LYS A 171 17.18 -9.50 5.65
C LYS A 171 16.55 -9.53 7.04
N ALA A 172 16.54 -8.38 7.72
CA ALA A 172 15.98 -8.26 9.06
C ALA A 172 14.45 -8.48 9.05
N LEU A 173 13.75 -7.94 8.05
CA LEU A 173 12.32 -8.14 7.87
C LEU A 173 11.98 -9.59 7.52
N LYS A 174 12.71 -10.19 6.56
CA LYS A 174 12.51 -11.60 6.21
C LYS A 174 12.64 -12.52 7.42
N LYS A 175 13.64 -12.31 8.27
CA LYS A 175 13.87 -13.11 9.48
C LYS A 175 12.65 -13.11 10.40
N ARG A 176 11.86 -12.04 10.39
CA ARG A 176 10.66 -11.84 11.21
C ARG A 176 9.35 -12.19 10.48
N GLY A 177 9.42 -12.61 9.20
CA GLY A 177 8.24 -12.90 8.37
C GLY A 177 7.57 -11.64 7.78
N GLY A 178 8.26 -10.51 7.81
CA GLY A 178 7.79 -9.25 7.22
C GLY A 178 8.10 -9.10 5.74
N ILE A 179 7.52 -8.05 5.15
CA ILE A 179 7.71 -7.69 3.74
C ILE A 179 7.88 -6.18 3.62
N ALA A 180 8.63 -5.74 2.60
CA ALA A 180 8.75 -4.33 2.28
C ALA A 180 8.18 -4.01 0.90
N GLY A 181 7.40 -2.93 0.82
CA GLY A 181 7.08 -2.22 -0.41
C GLY A 181 8.15 -1.17 -0.69
N VAL A 182 8.57 -1.02 -1.93
CA VAL A 182 9.65 -0.10 -2.28
C VAL A 182 9.25 0.80 -3.44
N HIS A 183 9.41 2.11 -3.23
CA HIS A 183 9.31 3.12 -4.28
C HIS A 183 10.61 3.12 -5.09
N CYS A 184 10.53 2.83 -6.37
CA CYS A 184 11.67 2.58 -7.23
C CYS A 184 11.83 3.66 -8.29
N GLU A 185 12.74 4.60 -8.09
CA GLU A 185 13.21 5.55 -9.09
C GLU A 185 14.71 5.82 -8.90
N ASN A 186 15.42 6.14 -9.98
CA ASN A 186 16.84 6.52 -9.93
C ASN A 186 17.00 7.98 -9.51
N ALA A 187 17.19 8.23 -8.23
CA ALA A 187 17.31 9.58 -7.66
C ALA A 187 18.41 10.42 -8.31
N GLY A 188 19.60 9.84 -8.51
CA GLY A 188 20.74 10.59 -8.99
C GLY A 188 20.56 11.15 -10.41
N VAL A 189 20.01 10.35 -11.31
CA VAL A 189 19.74 10.78 -12.69
C VAL A 189 18.56 11.75 -12.72
N ILE A 190 17.50 11.50 -11.95
CA ILE A 190 16.35 12.40 -11.85
C ILE A 190 16.79 13.78 -11.36
N ASP A 191 17.58 13.86 -10.29
CA ASP A 191 18.05 15.13 -9.73
C ASP A 191 18.90 15.91 -10.74
N ALA A 192 19.78 15.23 -11.49
CA ALA A 192 20.57 15.87 -12.56
C ALA A 192 19.66 16.43 -13.66
N ARG A 193 18.68 15.65 -14.13
CA ARG A 193 17.71 16.10 -15.15
C ARG A 193 16.83 17.26 -14.67
N ILE A 194 16.41 17.23 -13.41
CA ILE A 194 15.70 18.36 -12.79
C ILE A 194 16.55 19.60 -12.79
N ALA A 195 17.84 19.49 -12.45
CA ALA A 195 18.76 20.63 -12.47
C ALA A 195 18.95 21.21 -13.87
N GLU A 196 19.09 20.34 -14.90
CA GLU A 196 19.16 20.76 -16.30
C GLU A 196 17.90 21.51 -16.76
N LEU A 197 16.72 20.97 -16.46
CA LEU A 197 15.44 21.59 -16.82
C LEU A 197 15.24 22.94 -16.12
N LYS A 198 15.62 23.03 -14.85
CA LYS A 198 15.62 24.33 -14.11
C LYS A 198 16.57 25.34 -14.73
N ALA A 199 17.79 24.93 -15.09
CA ALA A 199 18.77 25.78 -15.78
C ALA A 199 18.28 26.27 -17.16
N ALA A 200 17.46 25.46 -17.85
CA ALA A 200 16.79 25.81 -19.08
C ALA A 200 15.54 26.73 -18.88
N GLY A 201 15.30 27.22 -17.67
CA GLY A 201 14.19 28.11 -17.36
C GLY A 201 12.82 27.43 -17.22
N ARG A 202 12.78 26.10 -17.10
CA ARG A 202 11.55 25.31 -17.06
C ARG A 202 11.10 24.92 -15.66
N ALA A 203 11.52 25.66 -14.63
CA ALA A 203 11.20 25.34 -13.25
C ALA A 203 9.68 25.38 -12.92
N ALA A 204 8.92 26.22 -13.64
CA ALA A 204 7.46 26.32 -13.48
C ALA A 204 6.67 25.51 -14.53
N ASP A 205 7.35 24.79 -15.40
CA ASP A 205 6.72 23.99 -16.47
C ASP A 205 6.34 22.61 -15.92
N VAL A 206 5.04 22.36 -15.79
CA VAL A 206 4.50 21.08 -15.30
C VAL A 206 4.93 19.90 -16.19
N SER A 207 5.08 20.12 -17.49
CA SER A 207 5.52 19.09 -18.44
C SER A 207 6.98 18.64 -18.24
N ALA A 208 7.78 19.42 -17.53
CA ALA A 208 9.14 19.07 -17.16
C ALA A 208 9.20 17.92 -16.13
N HIS A 209 8.14 17.69 -15.35
CA HIS A 209 8.11 16.63 -14.36
C HIS A 209 8.24 15.22 -14.97
N PRO A 210 7.37 14.79 -15.90
CA PRO A 210 7.53 13.49 -16.56
C PRO A 210 8.79 13.42 -17.43
N GLU A 211 9.24 14.53 -18.01
CA GLU A 211 10.48 14.57 -18.78
C GLU A 211 11.71 14.27 -17.91
N ALA A 212 11.73 14.72 -16.66
CA ALA A 212 12.79 14.41 -15.71
C ALA A 212 12.76 12.94 -15.24
N ARG A 213 11.63 12.25 -15.39
CA ARG A 213 11.34 10.89 -14.89
C ARG A 213 10.91 9.95 -16.02
N PRO A 214 11.73 9.69 -17.03
CA PRO A 214 11.37 8.74 -18.08
C PRO A 214 11.30 7.31 -17.55
N ASP A 215 10.50 6.47 -18.19
CA ASP A 215 10.14 5.10 -17.79
C ASP A 215 11.35 4.23 -17.42
N TYR A 216 12.45 4.34 -18.16
CA TYR A 216 13.66 3.54 -17.92
C TYR A 216 14.35 3.87 -16.58
N LEU A 217 14.08 4.99 -15.92
CA LEU A 217 14.63 5.30 -14.59
C LEU A 217 13.89 4.58 -13.46
N GLU A 218 12.61 4.30 -13.64
CA GLU A 218 11.86 3.38 -12.76
C GLU A 218 12.33 1.95 -13.03
N ALA A 219 12.43 1.53 -14.29
CA ALA A 219 12.86 0.19 -14.67
C ALA A 219 14.27 -0.15 -14.13
N GLU A 220 15.23 0.78 -14.22
CA GLU A 220 16.57 0.63 -13.63
C GLU A 220 16.49 0.39 -12.12
N ALA A 221 15.74 1.24 -11.41
CA ALA A 221 15.64 1.14 -9.96
C ALA A 221 14.93 -0.17 -9.52
N VAL A 222 13.92 -0.62 -10.28
CA VAL A 222 13.28 -1.92 -10.08
C VAL A 222 14.28 -3.05 -10.30
N ALA A 223 15.01 -3.05 -11.41
CA ALA A 223 16.04 -4.07 -11.69
C ALA A 223 17.09 -4.14 -10.58
N ARG A 224 17.58 -2.99 -10.11
CA ARG A 224 18.56 -2.88 -9.01
C ARG A 224 17.99 -3.42 -7.69
N LEU A 225 16.76 -3.02 -7.31
CA LEU A 225 16.10 -3.54 -6.11
C LEU A 225 15.95 -5.06 -6.18
N LEU A 226 15.53 -5.60 -7.33
CA LEU A 226 15.33 -7.04 -7.48
C LEU A 226 16.63 -7.83 -7.31
N ARG A 227 17.79 -7.28 -7.71
CA ARG A 227 19.11 -7.90 -7.43
C ARG A 227 19.48 -7.81 -5.95
N ILE A 228 19.16 -6.71 -5.27
CA ILE A 228 19.37 -6.59 -3.82
C ILE A 228 18.47 -7.59 -3.08
N ALA A 229 17.19 -7.70 -3.47
CA ALA A 229 16.25 -8.66 -2.88
C ALA A 229 16.65 -10.12 -3.12
N GLU A 230 17.20 -10.44 -4.31
CA GLU A 230 17.78 -11.74 -4.63
C GLU A 230 18.96 -12.07 -3.69
N ALA A 231 19.88 -11.14 -3.51
CA ALA A 231 21.02 -11.30 -2.59
C ALA A 231 20.57 -11.45 -1.12
N ALA A 232 19.49 -10.77 -0.71
CA ALA A 232 18.88 -10.90 0.61
C ALA A 232 18.02 -12.16 0.75
N ASP A 233 17.70 -12.86 -0.35
CA ASP A 233 16.70 -13.93 -0.45
C ASP A 233 15.36 -13.52 0.18
N ALA A 234 14.92 -12.26 -0.04
CA ALA A 234 13.75 -11.68 0.59
C ALA A 234 12.63 -11.41 -0.43
N PRO A 235 11.34 -11.58 -0.06
CA PRO A 235 10.24 -11.12 -0.86
C PRO A 235 10.16 -9.59 -0.83
N VAL A 236 9.72 -8.99 -1.93
CA VAL A 236 9.48 -7.54 -2.03
C VAL A 236 8.19 -7.24 -2.77
N VAL A 237 7.64 -6.05 -2.51
CA VAL A 237 6.55 -5.45 -3.29
C VAL A 237 7.11 -4.26 -4.05
N ILE A 238 6.94 -4.23 -5.37
CA ILE A 238 7.13 -3.00 -6.14
C ILE A 238 5.82 -2.23 -6.05
N VAL A 239 5.83 -1.08 -5.36
CA VAL A 239 4.62 -0.29 -5.15
C VAL A 239 4.35 0.60 -6.38
N HIS A 240 3.07 0.87 -6.64
CA HIS A 240 2.59 1.77 -7.71
C HIS A 240 3.42 1.72 -9.00
N LEU A 241 3.73 0.53 -9.48
CA LEU A 241 4.46 0.31 -10.74
C LEU A 241 3.70 0.96 -11.90
N THR A 242 4.39 1.80 -12.70
CA THR A 242 3.74 2.69 -13.67
C THR A 242 3.93 2.30 -15.12
N ASN A 243 4.97 1.53 -15.47
CA ASN A 243 5.36 1.33 -16.86
C ASN A 243 5.71 -0.12 -17.20
N ARG A 244 5.77 -0.39 -18.52
CA ARG A 244 6.01 -1.73 -19.05
C ARG A 244 7.46 -2.21 -18.83
N GLU A 245 8.44 -1.34 -18.98
CA GLU A 245 9.85 -1.72 -18.85
C GLU A 245 10.14 -2.23 -17.43
N ALA A 246 9.60 -1.55 -16.42
CA ALA A 246 9.69 -1.99 -15.03
C ALA A 246 8.94 -3.32 -14.79
N LEU A 247 7.79 -3.53 -15.44
CA LEU A 247 7.06 -4.80 -15.37
C LEU A 247 7.84 -5.96 -16.00
N ASP A 248 8.55 -5.70 -17.09
CA ASP A 248 9.39 -6.71 -17.74
C ASP A 248 10.55 -7.15 -16.80
N GLU A 249 11.16 -6.24 -16.04
CA GLU A 249 12.15 -6.59 -15.01
C GLU A 249 11.55 -7.48 -13.91
N VAL A 250 10.32 -7.20 -13.47
CA VAL A 250 9.61 -8.07 -12.53
C VAL A 250 9.35 -9.46 -13.13
N ALA A 251 8.94 -9.52 -14.40
CA ALA A 251 8.71 -10.79 -15.08
C ALA A 251 9.98 -11.64 -15.16
N PHE A 252 11.12 -11.03 -15.50
CA PHE A 252 12.43 -11.70 -15.49
C PHE A 252 12.82 -12.21 -14.10
N ALA A 253 12.59 -11.42 -13.05
CA ALA A 253 12.87 -11.83 -11.68
C ALA A 253 12.01 -13.03 -11.25
N ARG A 254 10.71 -12.99 -11.54
CA ARG A 254 9.78 -14.10 -11.28
C ARG A 254 10.15 -15.37 -12.05
N ALA A 255 10.58 -15.24 -13.30
CA ALA A 255 11.05 -16.38 -14.11
C ALA A 255 12.27 -17.08 -13.50
N ARG A 256 13.08 -16.37 -12.71
CA ARG A 256 14.20 -16.94 -11.93
C ARG A 256 13.79 -17.47 -10.55
N GLY A 257 12.50 -17.44 -10.22
CA GLY A 257 11.98 -17.96 -8.96
C GLY A 257 11.94 -16.93 -7.81
N GLN A 258 12.22 -15.64 -8.05
CA GLN A 258 12.09 -14.62 -7.03
C GLN A 258 10.62 -14.38 -6.62
N ARG A 259 10.40 -14.16 -5.34
CA ARG A 259 9.09 -13.78 -4.80
C ARG A 259 8.92 -12.26 -4.87
N VAL A 260 8.32 -11.79 -5.95
CA VAL A 260 8.06 -10.36 -6.21
C VAL A 260 6.56 -10.15 -6.35
N TYR A 261 6.04 -9.23 -5.56
CA TYR A 261 4.68 -8.72 -5.68
C TYR A 261 4.70 -7.34 -6.33
N VAL A 262 3.59 -6.96 -6.94
CA VAL A 262 3.48 -5.67 -7.65
C VAL A 262 2.11 -5.10 -7.36
N GLU A 263 2.04 -3.83 -7.11
CA GLU A 263 0.81 -3.07 -7.12
C GLU A 263 0.86 -1.98 -8.21
N THR A 264 -0.30 -1.59 -8.68
CA THR A 264 -0.51 -0.43 -9.55
C THR A 264 -1.69 0.38 -9.02
N CYS A 265 -1.86 1.59 -9.49
CA CYS A 265 -2.95 2.45 -9.04
C CYS A 265 -4.10 2.44 -10.05
N PRO A 266 -5.38 2.42 -9.62
CA PRO A 266 -6.52 2.45 -10.53
C PRO A 266 -6.51 3.61 -11.51
N GLN A 267 -5.97 4.77 -11.11
CA GLN A 267 -5.86 5.95 -11.95
C GLN A 267 -4.85 5.83 -13.10
N TYR A 268 -4.05 4.76 -13.15
CA TYR A 268 -3.14 4.48 -14.27
C TYR A 268 -3.81 3.69 -15.40
N LEU A 269 -5.02 3.18 -15.17
CA LEU A 269 -5.82 2.39 -16.09
C LEU A 269 -6.99 3.21 -16.61
#